data_48ac8988299c5d11e03cb59d3bf070ae
#
_entry.id   48ac8988299c5d11e03cb59d3bf070ae
#
_cell.length_a   1.000
_cell.length_b   1.000
_cell.length_c   1.000
_cell.angle_alpha   90.00
_cell.angle_beta   90.00
_cell.angle_gamma   90.00
#
_symmetry.space_group_name_H-M   'P 1'
#
loop_
_entity.id
_entity.type
_entity.pdbx_description
1 polymer ?
#
loop_
_entity_poly.entity_id
_entity_poly.type
_entity_poly.pdbx_seq_one_letter_code
_entity_poly.pdbx_strand_id
1 'polypeptide(L)'
;MFTWLKNLFHREQTSRKEKIISSLILFFYIFFVGFGGNSMGPTEWAFYKSLAKPAVTPPSWVFPVVWTILFVLIGLAGYYVWNFYKSDRYRKIFSILYLINGILIYLWSYIFFRMQNITSALYVIVAMIILIEIMILVAFKTNHKAAYMLMPYFVWVLFATYLNTTIIVLNS
;
A
#
# COMPACT_ATOMS: atom_id res chain seq x y z
N MET A 1 13.16 -11.49 42.72
CA MET A 1 12.09 -12.17 41.98
C MET A 1 11.32 -11.28 41.03
N PHE A 2 11.78 -10.08 40.61
CA PHE A 2 11.04 -9.14 39.76
C PHE A 2 11.84 -8.57 38.57
N THR A 3 13.01 -9.09 38.26
CA THR A 3 13.85 -8.60 37.15
C THR A 3 13.31 -8.99 35.77
N TRP A 4 12.61 -10.10 35.64
CA TRP A 4 12.04 -10.55 34.37
C TRP A 4 10.82 -9.72 33.93
N LEU A 5 10.03 -9.19 34.90
CA LEU A 5 8.91 -8.28 34.61
C LEU A 5 9.38 -6.92 34.07
N LYS A 6 10.52 -6.41 34.51
CA LYS A 6 11.12 -5.19 33.95
C LYS A 6 11.51 -5.35 32.47
N ASN A 7 11.96 -6.56 32.07
CA ASN A 7 12.34 -6.83 30.67
C ASN A 7 11.14 -7.00 29.72
N LEU A 8 9.94 -7.34 30.25
CA LEU A 8 8.71 -7.40 29.46
C LEU A 8 8.17 -6.01 29.09
N PHE A 9 8.56 -4.97 29.83
CA PHE A 9 8.14 -3.58 29.62
C PHE A 9 9.26 -2.66 29.14
N HIS A 10 10.47 -3.17 28.91
CA HIS A 10 11.48 -2.40 28.18
C HIS A 10 11.03 -2.27 26.71
N ARG A 11 10.24 -1.23 26.48
CA ARG A 11 10.10 -0.60 25.17
C ARG A 11 11.52 -0.20 24.77
N GLU A 12 12.19 -0.97 23.91
CA GLU A 12 13.38 -0.48 23.21
C GLU A 12 12.95 0.80 22.49
N GLN A 13 13.29 1.94 23.10
CA GLN A 13 13.04 3.22 22.46
C GLN A 13 13.96 3.28 21.25
N THR A 14 13.37 3.17 20.08
CA THR A 14 14.07 3.39 18.81
C THR A 14 14.89 4.66 18.92
N SER A 15 16.18 4.59 18.65
CA SER A 15 17.08 5.73 18.78
C SER A 15 16.62 6.88 17.88
N ARG A 16 17.01 8.13 18.20
CA ARG A 16 16.67 9.29 17.36
C ARG A 16 17.15 9.10 15.91
N LYS A 17 18.30 8.46 15.71
CA LYS A 17 18.86 8.14 14.38
C LYS A 17 17.96 7.16 13.63
N GLU A 18 17.50 6.09 14.27
CA GLU A 18 16.61 5.11 13.64
C GLU A 18 15.24 5.71 13.29
N LYS A 19 14.70 6.61 14.11
CA LYS A 19 13.46 7.35 13.78
C LYS A 19 13.63 8.22 12.53
N ILE A 20 14.76 8.90 12.41
CA ILE A 20 15.07 9.70 11.21
C ILE A 20 15.22 8.80 9.99
N ILE A 21 15.99 7.72 10.10
CA ILE A 21 16.20 6.78 9.00
C ILE A 21 14.87 6.17 8.53
N SER A 22 14.02 5.70 9.46
CA SER A 22 12.72 5.14 9.11
C SER A 22 11.80 6.17 8.44
N SER A 23 11.84 7.41 8.89
CA SER A 23 11.08 8.51 8.27
C SER A 23 11.56 8.82 6.84
N LEU A 24 12.87 8.80 6.62
CA LEU A 24 13.45 9.00 5.29
C LEU A 24 13.11 7.83 4.35
N ILE A 25 13.25 6.58 4.80
CA ILE A 25 12.88 5.40 4.03
C ILE A 25 11.40 5.48 3.61
N LEU A 26 10.55 5.89 4.52
CA LEU A 26 9.12 6.11 4.29
C LEU A 26 8.86 7.16 3.22
N PHE A 27 9.51 8.31 3.35
CA PHE A 27 9.39 9.41 2.38
C PHE A 27 9.85 8.95 0.98
N PHE A 28 11.02 8.32 0.88
CA PHE A 28 11.51 7.81 -0.40
C PHE A 28 10.62 6.70 -0.97
N TYR A 29 10.10 5.81 -0.13
CA TYR A 29 9.16 4.78 -0.56
C TYR A 29 7.90 5.38 -1.16
N ILE A 30 7.24 6.31 -0.46
CA ILE A 30 6.02 6.98 -0.95
C ILE A 30 6.31 7.74 -2.25
N PHE A 31 7.43 8.46 -2.29
CA PHE A 31 7.84 9.22 -3.46
C PHE A 31 8.09 8.29 -4.66
N PHE A 32 8.84 7.21 -4.46
CA PHE A 32 9.18 6.25 -5.52
C PHE A 32 7.94 5.53 -6.05
N VAL A 33 7.09 5.02 -5.17
CA VAL A 33 5.86 4.30 -5.58
C VAL A 33 4.85 5.26 -6.21
N GLY A 34 4.66 6.43 -5.62
CA GLY A 34 3.72 7.44 -6.13
C GLY A 34 4.15 8.03 -7.47
N PHE A 35 5.44 8.34 -7.63
CA PHE A 35 5.96 8.93 -8.86
C PHE A 35 6.14 7.90 -9.98
N GLY A 36 6.66 6.70 -9.64
CA GLY A 36 6.87 5.63 -10.61
C GLY A 36 5.56 5.07 -11.19
N GLY A 37 4.51 4.97 -10.36
CA GLY A 37 3.20 4.48 -10.79
C GLY A 37 2.35 5.52 -11.54
N ASN A 38 2.55 6.80 -11.30
CA ASN A 38 1.76 7.90 -11.90
C ASN A 38 2.40 8.56 -13.12
N SER A 39 3.55 8.09 -13.60
CA SER A 39 4.17 8.62 -14.81
C SER A 39 3.46 8.12 -16.08
N MET A 40 2.16 8.42 -16.19
CA MET A 40 1.39 8.14 -17.41
C MET A 40 1.74 9.16 -18.48
N GLY A 41 2.33 8.69 -19.58
CA GLY A 41 2.54 9.46 -20.78
C GLY A 41 1.28 9.58 -21.65
N PRO A 42 1.37 10.27 -22.80
CA PRO A 42 0.24 10.42 -23.72
C PRO A 42 -0.38 9.09 -24.17
N THR A 43 0.44 8.08 -24.37
CA THR A 43 0.01 6.74 -24.81
C THR A 43 -0.84 6.02 -23.77
N GLU A 44 -0.42 6.06 -22.50
CA GLU A 44 -1.15 5.45 -21.39
C GLU A 44 -2.48 6.17 -21.14
N TRP A 45 -2.51 7.49 -21.29
CA TRP A 45 -3.73 8.28 -21.21
C TRP A 45 -4.69 7.98 -22.36
N ALA A 46 -4.19 7.84 -23.61
CA ALA A 46 -5.00 7.46 -24.75
C ALA A 46 -5.64 6.10 -24.55
N PHE A 47 -4.85 5.11 -24.11
CA PHE A 47 -5.35 3.78 -23.77
C PHE A 47 -6.44 3.84 -22.69
N TYR A 48 -6.19 4.48 -21.54
CA TYR A 48 -7.18 4.58 -20.47
C TYR A 48 -8.48 5.26 -20.91
N LYS A 49 -8.39 6.27 -21.78
CA LYS A 49 -9.57 6.96 -22.34
C LYS A 49 -10.37 6.10 -23.30
N SER A 50 -9.73 5.21 -24.07
CA SER A 50 -10.40 4.34 -25.04
C SER A 50 -11.21 3.21 -24.37
N LEU A 51 -10.90 2.85 -23.13
CA LEU A 51 -11.60 1.77 -22.41
C LEU A 51 -13.05 2.14 -22.13
N ALA A 52 -13.96 1.20 -22.35
CA ALA A 52 -15.32 1.24 -21.80
C ALA A 52 -15.23 1.03 -20.28
N LYS A 53 -15.84 1.93 -19.52
CA LYS A 53 -15.75 1.97 -18.05
C LYS A 53 -17.14 1.91 -17.42
N PRO A 54 -17.31 1.28 -16.23
CA PRO A 54 -18.57 1.29 -15.52
C PRO A 54 -18.98 2.71 -15.13
N ALA A 55 -20.30 2.96 -15.05
CA ALA A 55 -20.86 4.28 -14.73
C ALA A 55 -20.41 4.83 -13.36
N VAL A 56 -20.02 3.95 -12.43
CA VAL A 56 -19.52 4.32 -11.10
C VAL A 56 -18.05 4.73 -11.10
N THR A 57 -17.38 4.74 -12.27
CA THR A 57 -15.96 5.15 -12.35
C THR A 57 -15.83 6.62 -11.96
N PRO A 58 -15.03 6.95 -10.93
CA PRO A 58 -14.83 8.33 -10.54
C PRO A 58 -14.17 9.15 -11.66
N PRO A 59 -14.37 10.46 -11.68
CA PRO A 59 -13.58 11.35 -12.52
C PRO A 59 -12.07 11.14 -12.33
N SER A 60 -11.30 11.28 -13.41
CA SER A 60 -9.87 10.93 -13.42
C SER A 60 -9.02 11.66 -12.37
N TRP A 61 -9.41 12.86 -11.95
CA TRP A 61 -8.73 13.64 -10.91
C TRP A 61 -8.86 13.02 -9.50
N VAL A 62 -9.88 12.20 -9.27
CA VAL A 62 -10.10 11.54 -7.96
C VAL A 62 -8.98 10.54 -7.66
N PHE A 63 -8.48 9.82 -8.68
CA PHE A 63 -7.46 8.81 -8.50
C PHE A 63 -6.16 9.36 -7.88
N PRO A 64 -5.51 10.40 -8.44
CA PRO A 64 -4.30 10.95 -7.83
C PRO A 64 -4.53 11.51 -6.43
N VAL A 65 -5.69 12.12 -6.16
CA VAL A 65 -6.02 12.64 -4.82
C VAL A 65 -6.13 11.51 -3.81
N VAL A 66 -6.90 10.46 -4.11
CA VAL A 66 -7.09 9.32 -3.21
C VAL A 66 -5.76 8.59 -3.00
N TRP A 67 -5.00 8.29 -4.07
CA TRP A 67 -3.71 7.62 -3.93
C TRP A 67 -2.71 8.43 -3.10
N THR A 68 -2.69 9.76 -3.23
CA THR A 68 -1.83 10.61 -2.38
C THR A 68 -2.17 10.42 -0.91
N ILE A 69 -3.46 10.47 -0.55
CA ILE A 69 -3.91 10.25 0.83
C ILE A 69 -3.51 8.84 1.30
N LEU A 70 -3.74 7.83 0.47
CA LEU A 70 -3.42 6.44 0.81
C LEU A 70 -1.91 6.23 1.00
N PHE A 71 -1.05 6.81 0.15
CA PHE A 71 0.40 6.73 0.32
C PHE A 71 0.85 7.35 1.64
N VAL A 72 0.26 8.48 2.03
CA VAL A 72 0.54 9.08 3.35
C VAL A 72 0.12 8.13 4.47
N LEU A 73 -1.07 7.52 4.39
CA LEU A 73 -1.57 6.59 5.41
C LEU A 73 -0.73 5.32 5.48
N ILE A 74 -0.36 4.71 4.34
CA ILE A 74 0.53 3.55 4.27
C ILE A 74 1.87 3.90 4.90
N GLY A 75 2.38 5.06 4.56
CA GLY A 75 3.60 5.58 5.11
C GLY A 75 3.57 5.75 6.61
N LEU A 76 2.54 6.38 7.13
CA LEU A 76 2.34 6.54 8.58
C LEU A 76 2.18 5.18 9.27
N ALA A 77 1.49 4.21 8.65
CA ALA A 77 1.39 2.85 9.17
C ALA A 77 2.77 2.19 9.35
N GLY A 78 3.63 2.28 8.34
CA GLY A 78 5.02 1.83 8.43
C GLY A 78 5.79 2.53 9.55
N TYR A 79 5.71 3.86 9.62
CA TYR A 79 6.33 4.65 10.69
C TYR A 79 5.89 4.19 12.09
N TYR A 80 4.58 3.98 12.31
CA TYR A 80 4.07 3.51 13.58
C TYR A 80 4.55 2.10 13.93
N VAL A 81 4.58 1.17 12.97
CA VAL A 81 5.09 -0.18 13.19
C VAL A 81 6.58 -0.15 13.53
N TRP A 82 7.39 0.63 12.83
CA TRP A 82 8.84 0.64 13.05
C TRP A 82 9.27 1.36 14.33
N ASN A 83 8.57 2.40 14.74
CA ASN A 83 8.97 3.22 15.88
C ASN A 83 8.24 2.90 17.19
N PHE A 84 7.09 2.20 17.13
CA PHE A 84 6.22 1.95 18.29
C PHE A 84 5.72 0.51 18.32
N TYR A 85 6.55 -0.44 17.94
CA TYR A 85 6.20 -1.86 17.90
C TYR A 85 6.18 -2.50 19.30
N LYS A 86 5.34 -3.54 19.43
CA LYS A 86 5.26 -4.39 20.64
C LYS A 86 6.07 -5.68 20.51
N SER A 87 6.37 -6.11 19.28
CA SER A 87 7.05 -7.38 18.97
C SER A 87 7.96 -7.19 17.76
N ASP A 88 9.25 -7.49 17.96
CA ASP A 88 10.27 -7.40 16.90
C ASP A 88 9.99 -8.40 15.76
N ARG A 89 9.48 -9.59 16.08
CA ARG A 89 9.09 -10.58 15.07
C ARG A 89 8.05 -10.03 14.10
N TYR A 90 6.95 -9.48 14.62
CA TYR A 90 5.89 -8.94 13.77
C TYR A 90 6.31 -7.67 13.03
N ARG A 91 7.18 -6.85 13.62
CA ARG A 91 7.80 -5.71 12.93
C ARG A 91 8.55 -6.16 11.68
N LYS A 92 9.40 -7.20 11.79
CA LYS A 92 10.16 -7.74 10.65
C LYS A 92 9.23 -8.30 9.56
N ILE A 93 8.22 -9.08 9.96
CA ILE A 93 7.22 -9.60 9.01
C ILE A 93 6.52 -8.45 8.30
N PHE A 94 6.04 -7.45 9.04
CA PHE A 94 5.39 -6.27 8.46
C PHE A 94 6.31 -5.54 7.46
N SER A 95 7.59 -5.38 7.79
CA SER A 95 8.55 -4.72 6.90
C SER A 95 8.71 -5.43 5.56
N ILE A 96 8.76 -6.77 5.57
CA ILE A 96 8.81 -7.57 4.35
C ILE A 96 7.54 -7.40 3.53
N LEU A 97 6.37 -7.53 4.16
CA LEU A 97 5.08 -7.34 3.49
C LEU A 97 4.94 -5.92 2.91
N TYR A 98 5.42 -4.92 3.65
CA TYR A 98 5.41 -3.52 3.22
C TYR A 98 6.25 -3.28 1.95
N LEU A 99 7.43 -3.90 1.85
CA LEU A 99 8.27 -3.84 0.65
C LEU A 99 7.60 -4.54 -0.54
N ILE A 100 7.05 -5.75 -0.31
CA ILE A 100 6.32 -6.50 -1.34
C ILE A 100 5.11 -5.69 -1.83
N ASN A 101 4.39 -5.03 -0.91
CA ASN A 101 3.26 -4.17 -1.25
C ASN A 101 3.63 -3.05 -2.23
N GLY A 102 4.75 -2.38 -2.02
CA GLY A 102 5.23 -1.35 -2.95
C GLY A 102 5.54 -1.91 -4.34
N ILE A 103 6.17 -3.07 -4.39
CA ILE A 103 6.44 -3.75 -5.66
C ILE A 103 5.12 -4.07 -6.39
N LEU A 104 4.11 -4.58 -5.68
CA LEU A 104 2.82 -4.91 -6.29
C LEU A 104 2.06 -3.67 -6.76
N ILE A 105 2.10 -2.55 -6.03
CA ILE A 105 1.50 -1.28 -6.47
C ILE A 105 2.12 -0.82 -7.79
N TYR A 106 3.45 -0.81 -7.86
CA TYR A 106 4.18 -0.46 -9.08
C TYR A 106 3.86 -1.42 -10.23
N LEU A 107 3.91 -2.72 -9.96
CA LEU A 107 3.67 -3.78 -10.94
C LEU A 107 2.26 -3.72 -11.52
N TRP A 108 1.24 -3.49 -10.68
CA TRP A 108 -0.13 -3.31 -11.16
C TRP A 108 -0.24 -2.14 -12.11
N SER A 109 0.31 -0.99 -11.74
CA SER A 109 0.30 0.23 -12.56
C SER A 109 1.02 0.01 -13.90
N TYR A 110 2.19 -0.63 -13.86
CA TYR A 110 2.97 -0.96 -15.05
C TYR A 110 2.22 -1.91 -16.00
N ILE A 111 1.64 -2.99 -15.48
CA ILE A 111 0.92 -3.98 -16.29
C ILE A 111 -0.37 -3.37 -16.86
N PHE A 112 -1.12 -2.62 -16.03
CA PHE A 112 -2.38 -2.04 -16.49
C PHE A 112 -2.17 -0.96 -17.57
N PHE A 113 -1.29 0.01 -17.33
CA PHE A 113 -1.14 1.17 -18.20
C PHE A 113 -0.07 1.00 -19.28
N ARG A 114 1.11 0.49 -18.92
CA ARG A 114 2.23 0.34 -19.88
C ARG A 114 2.09 -0.88 -20.77
N MET A 115 1.79 -2.04 -20.18
CA MET A 115 1.58 -3.26 -20.93
C MET A 115 0.16 -3.36 -21.52
N GLN A 116 -0.75 -2.48 -21.10
CA GLN A 116 -2.16 -2.45 -21.50
C GLN A 116 -2.87 -3.81 -21.30
N ASN A 117 -2.40 -4.58 -20.34
CA ASN A 117 -2.90 -5.92 -20.06
C ASN A 117 -3.79 -5.89 -18.80
N ILE A 118 -5.09 -5.60 -19.03
CA ILE A 118 -6.08 -5.41 -17.96
C ILE A 118 -6.29 -6.72 -17.17
N THR A 119 -6.25 -7.87 -17.86
CA THR A 119 -6.46 -9.19 -17.24
C THR A 119 -5.30 -9.57 -16.32
N SER A 120 -4.07 -9.39 -16.78
CA SER A 120 -2.90 -9.66 -15.94
C SER A 120 -2.83 -8.71 -14.74
N ALA A 121 -3.25 -7.45 -14.90
CA ALA A 121 -3.37 -6.50 -13.80
C ALA A 121 -4.37 -6.95 -12.73
N LEU A 122 -5.46 -7.65 -13.11
CA LEU A 122 -6.42 -8.21 -12.16
C LEU A 122 -5.76 -9.23 -11.21
N TYR A 123 -4.89 -10.09 -11.69
CA TYR A 123 -4.18 -11.04 -10.81
C TYR A 123 -3.29 -10.34 -9.80
N VAL A 124 -2.62 -9.26 -10.21
CA VAL A 124 -1.77 -8.47 -9.29
C VAL A 124 -2.58 -7.77 -8.22
N ILE A 125 -3.72 -7.16 -8.58
CA ILE A 125 -4.55 -6.45 -7.60
C ILE A 125 -5.23 -7.41 -6.61
N VAL A 126 -5.57 -8.63 -7.04
CA VAL A 126 -6.06 -9.69 -6.14
C VAL A 126 -4.95 -10.11 -5.16
N ALA A 127 -3.72 -10.28 -5.63
CA ALA A 127 -2.58 -10.54 -4.73
C ALA A 127 -2.35 -9.39 -3.75
N MET A 128 -2.58 -8.14 -4.16
CA MET A 128 -2.53 -6.97 -3.27
C MET A 128 -3.59 -7.05 -2.17
N ILE A 129 -4.83 -7.44 -2.46
CA ILE A 129 -5.90 -7.58 -1.45
C ILE A 129 -5.44 -8.54 -0.35
N ILE A 130 -4.98 -9.74 -0.72
CA ILE A 130 -4.51 -10.76 0.22
C ILE A 130 -3.33 -10.22 1.05
N LEU A 131 -2.39 -9.55 0.41
CA LEU A 131 -1.23 -8.99 1.10
C LEU A 131 -1.62 -7.89 2.09
N ILE A 132 -2.54 -6.98 1.72
CA ILE A 132 -2.99 -5.89 2.58
C ILE A 132 -3.74 -6.45 3.79
N GLU A 133 -4.58 -7.47 3.60
CA GLU A 133 -5.26 -8.15 4.70
C GLU A 133 -4.25 -8.73 5.70
N ILE A 134 -3.24 -9.45 5.23
CA ILE A 134 -2.17 -9.97 6.09
C ILE A 134 -1.42 -8.82 6.78
N MET A 135 -1.13 -7.71 6.07
CA MET A 135 -0.49 -6.54 6.66
C MET A 135 -1.33 -5.93 7.79
N ILE A 136 -2.64 -5.83 7.64
CA ILE A 136 -3.56 -5.33 8.67
C ILE A 136 -3.53 -6.26 9.89
N LEU A 137 -3.63 -7.56 9.69
CA LEU A 137 -3.58 -8.56 10.78
C LEU A 137 -2.24 -8.50 11.54
N VAL A 138 -1.14 -8.40 10.83
CA VAL A 138 0.20 -8.25 11.43
C VAL A 138 0.33 -6.90 12.14
N ALA A 139 -0.20 -5.82 11.57
CA ALA A 139 -0.20 -4.49 12.18
C ALA A 139 -0.96 -4.49 13.51
N PHE A 140 -2.08 -5.19 13.63
CA PHE A 140 -2.80 -5.34 14.91
C PHE A 140 -1.95 -6.00 16.00
N LYS A 141 -1.00 -6.87 15.65
CA LYS A 141 -0.07 -7.49 16.61
C LYS A 141 1.07 -6.56 17.02
N THR A 142 1.30 -5.48 16.28
CA THR A 142 2.37 -4.50 16.54
C THR A 142 1.83 -3.18 17.08
N ASN A 143 0.99 -2.51 16.30
CA ASN A 143 0.42 -1.20 16.62
C ASN A 143 -0.95 -1.03 15.99
N HIS A 144 -2.00 -0.93 16.81
CA HIS A 144 -3.38 -0.79 16.33
C HIS A 144 -3.61 0.44 15.44
N LYS A 145 -2.91 1.56 15.70
CA LYS A 145 -3.03 2.76 14.85
C LYS A 145 -2.59 2.48 13.42
N ALA A 146 -1.51 1.71 13.25
CA ALA A 146 -1.04 1.30 11.93
C ALA A 146 -2.07 0.44 11.19
N ALA A 147 -2.74 -0.49 11.90
CA ALA A 147 -3.79 -1.32 11.31
C ALA A 147 -4.96 -0.46 10.80
N TYR A 148 -5.45 0.48 11.60
CA TYR A 148 -6.54 1.37 11.19
C TYR A 148 -6.15 2.27 10.00
N MET A 149 -4.90 2.70 9.91
CA MET A 149 -4.41 3.50 8.77
C MET A 149 -4.38 2.72 7.45
N LEU A 150 -4.29 1.38 7.50
CA LEU A 150 -4.33 0.54 6.32
C LEU A 150 -5.75 0.19 5.84
N MET A 151 -6.77 0.35 6.69
CA MET A 151 -8.16 0.01 6.31
C MET A 151 -8.69 0.82 5.11
N PRO A 152 -8.51 2.16 5.02
CA PRO A 152 -8.93 2.92 3.85
C PRO A 152 -8.25 2.43 2.57
N TYR A 153 -6.98 2.03 2.65
CA TYR A 153 -6.25 1.45 1.53
C TYR A 153 -6.86 0.12 1.09
N PHE A 154 -7.20 -0.76 2.01
CA PHE A 154 -7.86 -2.03 1.72
C PHE A 154 -9.19 -1.81 0.98
N VAL A 155 -10.04 -0.93 1.50
CA VAL A 155 -11.33 -0.59 0.88
C VAL A 155 -11.15 -0.02 -0.54
N TRP A 156 -10.17 0.85 -0.73
CA TRP A 156 -9.88 1.42 -2.05
C TRP A 156 -9.41 0.36 -3.06
N VAL A 157 -8.58 -0.59 -2.63
CA VAL A 157 -8.09 -1.66 -3.52
C VAL A 157 -9.22 -2.63 -3.87
N LEU A 158 -10.16 -2.92 -2.96
CA LEU A 158 -11.38 -3.67 -3.28
C LEU A 158 -12.20 -2.96 -4.37
N PHE A 159 -12.41 -1.65 -4.23
CA PHE A 159 -13.12 -0.85 -5.23
C PHE A 159 -12.36 -0.83 -6.58
N ALA A 160 -11.04 -0.66 -6.56
CA ALA A 160 -10.23 -0.72 -7.77
C ALA A 160 -10.27 -2.10 -8.45
N THR A 161 -10.37 -3.18 -7.68
CA THR A 161 -10.56 -4.54 -8.21
C THR A 161 -11.90 -4.68 -8.91
N TYR A 162 -12.97 -4.14 -8.31
CA TYR A 162 -14.28 -4.09 -8.96
C TYR A 162 -14.21 -3.33 -10.30
N LEU A 163 -13.57 -2.16 -10.33
CA LEU A 163 -13.39 -1.39 -11.57
C LEU A 163 -12.60 -2.19 -12.61
N ASN A 164 -11.48 -2.79 -12.22
CA ASN A 164 -10.63 -3.59 -13.13
C ASN A 164 -11.42 -4.76 -13.73
N THR A 165 -12.16 -5.51 -12.90
CA THR A 165 -12.98 -6.65 -13.35
C THR A 165 -14.06 -6.19 -14.32
N THR A 166 -14.78 -5.11 -14.01
CA THR A 166 -15.83 -4.59 -14.87
C THR A 166 -15.27 -4.07 -16.19
N ILE A 167 -14.10 -3.41 -16.17
CA ILE A 167 -13.43 -2.97 -17.41
C ILE A 167 -13.09 -4.18 -18.30
N ILE A 168 -12.62 -5.30 -17.74
CA ILE A 168 -12.39 -6.52 -18.53
C ILE A 168 -13.67 -6.95 -19.23
N VAL A 169 -14.77 -7.08 -18.50
CA VAL A 169 -16.06 -7.52 -19.04
C VAL A 169 -16.59 -6.58 -20.13
N LEU A 170 -16.39 -5.27 -20.00
CA LEU A 170 -16.88 -4.29 -20.95
C LEU A 170 -15.99 -4.17 -22.22
N ASN A 171 -14.78 -4.73 -22.21
CA ASN A 171 -13.80 -4.62 -23.31
C ASN A 171 -13.36 -6.00 -23.83
N SER A 172 -14.05 -7.09 -23.44
CA SER A 172 -13.84 -8.45 -23.93
C SER A 172 -14.60 -8.72 -25.23
#